data_0b97b498ac4abfc4a08dde0122d30298
#
_entry.id   0b97b498ac4abfc4a08dde0122d30298
#
_cell.length_a   1.000
_cell.length_b   1.000
_cell.length_c   1.000
_cell.angle_alpha   90.00
_cell.angle_beta   90.00
_cell.angle_gamma   90.00
#
_symmetry.space_group_name_H-M   'P 1'
#
loop_
_entity.id
_entity.type
_entity.pdbx_description
1 polymer ?
#
loop_
_entity_poly.entity_id
_entity_poly.type
_entity_poly.pdbx_seq_one_letter_code
_entity_poly.pdbx_strand_id
1 'polypeptide(L)'
;MRKIVFAIACLALTVLGTGNIQAQDYMDEAPNTYRPLLQKLGKKLLKDKQGSIVAVDPATGEVLCLVTNSPDGSNDALAIGTAYPPGSTIKPAQALTFLSEGIVTPATKVVCKGSYRDGNIKVGCHKHYSPEPLEGALAVSCNTWFLKSYLSMLGNTRKYETKEKAVN
;
A
#
# COMPACT_ATOMS: atom_id res chain seq x y z
N MET A 1 1.13 14.91 -18.78
CA MET A 1 0.19 13.79 -18.56
C MET A 1 0.23 13.43 -17.07
N ARG A 2 -0.88 13.56 -16.34
CA ARG A 2 -0.96 13.24 -14.91
C ARG A 2 -1.06 11.72 -14.74
N LYS A 3 -0.05 11.11 -14.14
CA LYS A 3 -0.11 9.71 -13.72
C LYS A 3 -0.96 9.64 -12.45
N ILE A 4 -2.15 9.08 -12.53
CA ILE A 4 -2.99 8.79 -11.38
C ILE A 4 -2.85 7.29 -11.12
N VAL A 5 -2.15 6.94 -10.05
CA VAL A 5 -2.04 5.55 -9.59
C VAL A 5 -3.06 5.36 -8.48
N PHE A 6 -4.11 4.60 -8.75
CA PHE A 6 -4.97 4.07 -7.71
C PHE A 6 -4.45 2.71 -7.29
N ALA A 7 -3.72 2.66 -6.19
CA ALA A 7 -3.35 1.40 -5.57
C ALA A 7 -4.43 1.02 -4.57
N ILE A 8 -5.25 0.03 -4.89
CA ILE A 8 -6.09 -0.66 -3.91
C ILE A 8 -5.18 -1.72 -3.28
N ALA A 9 -5.00 -1.63 -1.96
CA ALA A 9 -4.12 -2.51 -1.23
C ALA A 9 -4.55 -3.97 -1.36
N CYS A 10 -3.77 -4.78 -2.08
CA CYS A 10 -3.81 -6.22 -1.95
C CYS A 10 -2.90 -6.61 -0.78
N LEU A 11 -3.49 -7.12 0.31
CA LEU A 11 -2.74 -7.78 1.36
C LEU A 11 -2.32 -9.16 0.80
N ALA A 12 -1.11 -9.26 0.27
CA ALA A 12 -0.54 -10.54 -0.11
C ALA A 12 -0.07 -11.27 1.15
N LEU A 13 -0.80 -12.31 1.57
CA LEU A 13 -0.25 -13.31 2.47
C LEU A 13 0.86 -14.04 1.71
N THR A 14 2.11 -13.84 2.12
CA THR A 14 3.23 -14.65 1.65
C THR A 14 3.14 -16.03 2.28
N VAL A 15 2.62 -16.99 1.54
CA VAL A 15 2.87 -18.41 1.81
C VAL A 15 4.29 -18.71 1.34
N LEU A 16 5.18 -19.01 2.27
CA LEU A 16 6.54 -19.48 1.99
C LEU A 16 6.49 -20.84 1.29
N GLY A 17 6.57 -20.83 -0.01
CA GLY A 17 6.84 -21.98 -0.86
C GLY A 17 7.91 -21.58 -1.87
N THR A 18 9.09 -22.21 -1.79
CA THR A 18 10.20 -22.03 -2.72
C THR A 18 9.88 -22.70 -4.06
N GLY A 19 9.10 -22.03 -4.88
CA GLY A 19 8.89 -22.36 -6.27
C GLY A 19 8.72 -21.07 -7.04
N ASN A 20 9.53 -20.84 -8.08
CA ASN A 20 9.33 -19.78 -9.06
C ASN A 20 8.06 -20.07 -9.86
N ILE A 21 6.89 -19.80 -9.27
CA ILE A 21 5.62 -19.80 -10.02
C ILE A 21 5.64 -18.50 -10.82
N GLN A 22 5.76 -18.63 -12.14
CA GLN A 22 5.62 -17.51 -13.06
C GLN A 22 4.17 -16.99 -12.92
N ALA A 23 4.01 -15.69 -12.77
CA ALA A 23 2.66 -15.07 -12.68
C ALA A 23 1.76 -15.43 -13.88
N GLN A 24 2.37 -15.78 -15.00
CA GLN A 24 1.71 -16.23 -16.22
C GLN A 24 1.00 -17.58 -16.02
N ASP A 25 1.66 -18.55 -15.36
CA ASP A 25 1.11 -19.90 -15.14
C ASP A 25 -0.13 -19.87 -14.25
N TYR A 26 -0.18 -18.92 -13.31
CA TYR A 26 -1.33 -18.73 -12.44
C TYR A 26 -2.54 -18.14 -13.17
N MET A 27 -2.34 -17.38 -14.23
CA MET A 27 -3.41 -16.74 -15.01
C MET A 27 -4.11 -17.70 -15.96
N ASP A 28 -3.39 -18.72 -16.43
CA ASP A 28 -3.92 -19.71 -17.42
C ASP A 28 -4.79 -20.79 -16.77
N GLU A 29 -4.61 -21.06 -15.47
CA GLU A 29 -5.36 -22.09 -14.72
C GLU A 29 -6.43 -21.55 -13.78
N ALA A 30 -6.48 -20.24 -13.52
CA ALA A 30 -7.45 -19.66 -12.60
C ALA A 30 -8.89 -19.71 -13.16
N PRO A 31 -9.89 -20.10 -12.35
CA PRO A 31 -11.28 -20.00 -12.78
C PRO A 31 -11.59 -18.55 -13.15
N ASN A 32 -12.28 -18.36 -14.28
CA ASN A 32 -12.65 -17.00 -14.72
C ASN A 32 -13.71 -16.39 -13.82
N THR A 33 -13.28 -15.73 -12.75
CA THR A 33 -14.14 -15.04 -11.79
C THR A 33 -14.48 -13.61 -12.21
N TYR A 34 -13.97 -13.16 -13.35
CA TYR A 34 -14.16 -11.79 -13.82
C TYR A 34 -15.63 -11.48 -14.06
N ARG A 35 -16.05 -10.31 -13.58
CA ARG A 35 -17.38 -9.75 -13.79
C ARG A 35 -17.37 -8.89 -15.05
N PRO A 36 -18.09 -9.23 -16.13
CA PRO A 36 -18.04 -8.50 -17.41
C PRO A 36 -18.32 -7.00 -17.29
N LEU A 37 -19.25 -6.61 -16.42
CA LEU A 37 -19.55 -5.21 -16.18
C LEU A 37 -18.40 -4.45 -15.52
N LEU A 38 -17.70 -5.07 -14.56
CA LEU A 38 -16.53 -4.47 -13.92
C LEU A 38 -15.36 -4.37 -14.89
N GLN A 39 -15.11 -5.41 -15.70
CA GLN A 39 -14.12 -5.35 -16.75
C GLN A 39 -14.38 -4.21 -17.75
N LYS A 40 -15.65 -4.07 -18.22
CA LYS A 40 -16.05 -2.99 -19.11
C LYS A 40 -15.87 -1.61 -18.47
N LEU A 41 -16.23 -1.47 -17.19
CA LEU A 41 -16.03 -0.24 -16.42
C LEU A 41 -14.53 0.08 -16.28
N GLY A 42 -13.72 -0.91 -15.90
CA GLY A 42 -12.28 -0.75 -15.76
C GLY A 42 -11.63 -0.28 -17.06
N LYS A 43 -11.95 -0.90 -18.19
CA LYS A 43 -11.49 -0.47 -19.52
C LYS A 43 -11.90 0.96 -19.83
N LYS A 44 -13.15 1.33 -19.53
CA LYS A 44 -13.65 2.71 -19.73
C LYS A 44 -12.89 3.72 -18.88
N LEU A 45 -12.60 3.41 -17.61
CA LEU A 45 -11.91 4.30 -16.69
C LEU A 45 -10.43 4.50 -17.07
N LEU A 46 -9.79 3.50 -17.66
CA LEU A 46 -8.39 3.54 -18.08
C LEU A 46 -8.18 4.04 -19.51
N LYS A 47 -9.22 4.28 -20.31
CA LYS A 47 -9.14 4.58 -21.75
C LYS A 47 -8.04 5.59 -22.11
N ASP A 48 -7.91 6.69 -21.33
CA ASP A 48 -6.95 7.77 -21.59
C ASP A 48 -5.89 7.87 -20.48
N LYS A 49 -5.65 6.78 -19.75
CA LYS A 49 -4.75 6.72 -18.61
C LYS A 49 -3.89 5.49 -18.68
N GLN A 50 -2.66 5.59 -18.19
CA GLN A 50 -1.77 4.44 -18.01
C GLN A 50 -1.92 3.90 -16.60
N GLY A 51 -2.00 2.58 -16.47
CA GLY A 51 -2.08 1.90 -15.18
C GLY A 51 -2.93 0.65 -15.24
N SER A 52 -3.22 0.12 -14.07
CA SER A 52 -4.02 -1.08 -13.90
C SER A 52 -5.13 -0.86 -12.88
N ILE A 53 -6.23 -1.60 -13.05
CA ILE A 53 -7.32 -1.70 -12.09
C ILE A 53 -7.48 -3.16 -11.73
N VAL A 54 -7.38 -3.48 -10.44
CA VAL A 54 -7.67 -4.81 -9.89
C VAL A 54 -8.79 -4.64 -8.85
N ALA A 55 -9.85 -5.44 -8.96
CA ALA A 55 -10.89 -5.53 -7.95
C ALA A 55 -10.95 -6.96 -7.42
N VAL A 56 -10.92 -7.09 -6.10
CA VAL A 56 -10.93 -8.37 -5.40
C VAL A 56 -12.12 -8.40 -4.45
N ASP A 57 -12.82 -9.52 -4.40
CA ASP A 57 -13.83 -9.76 -3.36
C ASP A 57 -13.12 -10.00 -2.03
N PRO A 58 -13.35 -9.16 -1.00
CA PRO A 58 -12.65 -9.29 0.27
C PRO A 58 -13.06 -10.52 1.08
N ALA A 59 -14.22 -11.13 0.78
CA ALA A 59 -14.71 -12.29 1.48
C ALA A 59 -14.13 -13.60 0.92
N THR A 60 -13.92 -13.68 -0.39
CA THR A 60 -13.49 -14.90 -1.08
C THR A 60 -12.05 -14.83 -1.60
N GLY A 61 -11.51 -13.61 -1.79
CA GLY A 61 -10.23 -13.38 -2.46
C GLY A 61 -10.31 -13.48 -3.99
N GLU A 62 -11.50 -13.71 -4.56
CA GLU A 62 -11.67 -13.81 -6.01
C GLU A 62 -11.35 -12.50 -6.71
N VAL A 63 -10.60 -12.55 -7.81
CA VAL A 63 -10.35 -11.40 -8.67
C VAL A 63 -11.57 -11.19 -9.57
N LEU A 64 -12.28 -10.10 -9.35
CA LEU A 64 -13.51 -9.75 -10.08
C LEU A 64 -13.25 -8.88 -11.31
N CYS A 65 -12.13 -8.15 -11.30
CA CYS A 65 -11.69 -7.31 -12.40
C CYS A 65 -10.18 -7.20 -12.41
N LEU A 66 -9.59 -7.34 -13.59
CA LEU A 66 -8.18 -7.06 -13.82
C LEU A 66 -8.06 -6.45 -15.21
N VAL A 67 -7.69 -5.18 -15.26
CA VAL A 67 -7.55 -4.40 -16.51
C VAL A 67 -6.28 -3.59 -16.44
N THR A 68 -5.46 -3.71 -17.47
CA THR A 68 -4.27 -2.88 -17.67
C THR A 68 -4.40 -2.08 -18.95
N ASN A 69 -3.97 -0.83 -18.91
CA ASN A 69 -3.74 0.00 -20.08
C ASN A 69 -2.31 0.55 -20.04
N SER A 70 -1.47 0.06 -20.92
CA SER A 70 -0.07 0.45 -21.05
C SER A 70 0.27 0.80 -22.49
N PRO A 71 1.08 1.87 -22.75
CA PRO A 71 1.44 2.30 -24.09
C PRO A 71 2.27 1.27 -24.87
N ASP A 72 3.00 0.43 -24.18
CA ASP A 72 3.85 -0.63 -24.74
C ASP A 72 3.09 -1.94 -25.03
N GLY A 73 1.75 -1.94 -24.82
CA GLY A 73 0.92 -3.13 -25.00
C GLY A 73 1.16 -4.21 -23.97
N SER A 74 1.86 -3.90 -22.85
CA SER A 74 2.10 -4.86 -21.78
C SER A 74 0.78 -5.33 -21.16
N ASN A 75 0.77 -6.60 -20.81
CA ASN A 75 -0.39 -7.36 -20.39
C ASN A 75 -0.74 -7.13 -18.90
N ASP A 76 -1.76 -7.85 -18.44
CA ASP A 76 -2.27 -7.82 -17.07
C ASP A 76 -1.23 -8.21 -16.01
N ALA A 77 -0.10 -8.84 -16.39
CA ALA A 77 1.01 -9.13 -15.48
C ALA A 77 1.59 -7.88 -14.80
N LEU A 78 1.50 -6.70 -15.44
CA LEU A 78 1.88 -5.43 -14.79
C LEU A 78 1.09 -5.13 -13.52
N ALA A 79 -0.17 -5.56 -13.45
CA ALA A 79 -1.04 -5.30 -12.33
C ALA A 79 -0.62 -6.06 -11.06
N ILE A 80 0.02 -7.22 -11.22
CA ILE A 80 0.36 -8.16 -10.14
C ILE A 80 1.86 -8.41 -10.01
N GLY A 81 2.63 -8.26 -11.09
CA GLY A 81 4.07 -8.55 -11.13
C GLY A 81 4.97 -7.32 -10.99
N THR A 82 4.43 -6.09 -11.06
CA THR A 82 5.24 -4.88 -11.00
C THR A 82 5.09 -4.19 -9.66
N ALA A 83 6.23 -3.92 -9.01
CA ALA A 83 6.26 -3.14 -7.78
C ALA A 83 6.07 -1.64 -8.07
N TYR A 84 5.06 -1.05 -7.45
CA TYR A 84 4.81 0.39 -7.50
C TYR A 84 4.96 1.00 -6.10
N PRO A 85 5.40 2.26 -5.99
CA PRO A 85 5.37 2.98 -4.72
C PRO A 85 3.92 3.03 -4.19
N PRO A 86 3.62 2.44 -3.02
CA PRO A 86 2.25 2.34 -2.52
C PRO A 86 1.67 3.69 -2.09
N GLY A 87 2.51 4.69 -1.86
CA GLY A 87 2.07 5.95 -1.29
C GLY A 87 1.43 5.75 0.08
N SER A 88 0.37 6.50 0.36
CA SER A 88 -0.32 6.43 1.66
C SER A 88 -1.16 5.16 1.87
N THR A 89 -1.33 4.32 0.86
CA THR A 89 -2.05 3.04 1.03
C THR A 89 -1.29 2.04 1.90
N ILE A 90 0.01 2.25 2.14
CA ILE A 90 0.80 1.44 3.07
C ILE A 90 0.47 1.72 4.55
N LYS A 91 -0.12 2.88 4.88
CA LYS A 91 -0.30 3.32 6.26
C LYS A 91 -1.15 2.38 7.14
N PRO A 92 -2.23 1.77 6.66
CA PRO A 92 -2.95 0.76 7.44
C PRO A 92 -2.07 -0.44 7.84
N ALA A 93 -1.23 -0.93 6.92
CA ALA A 93 -0.29 -2.00 7.22
C ALA A 93 0.78 -1.55 8.23
N GLN A 94 1.34 -0.36 8.05
CA GLN A 94 2.26 0.24 9.03
C GLN A 94 1.62 0.40 10.41
N ALA A 95 0.35 0.83 10.48
CA ALA A 95 -0.38 0.95 11.74
C ALA A 95 -0.50 -0.40 12.46
N LEU A 96 -0.85 -1.47 11.73
CA LEU A 96 -0.91 -2.83 12.28
C LEU A 96 0.47 -3.25 12.81
N THR A 97 1.53 -3.03 12.05
CA THR A 97 2.90 -3.32 12.49
C THR A 97 3.24 -2.58 13.76
N PHE A 98 3.02 -1.27 13.83
CA PHE A 98 3.36 -0.47 15.01
C PHE A 98 2.57 -0.88 16.25
N LEU A 99 1.29 -1.26 16.09
CA LEU A 99 0.46 -1.78 17.17
C LEU A 99 0.94 -3.16 17.62
N SER A 100 1.19 -4.09 16.70
CA SER A 100 1.66 -5.44 17.00
C SER A 100 3.01 -5.43 17.69
N GLU A 101 3.90 -4.52 17.26
CA GLU A 101 5.21 -4.34 17.85
C GLU A 101 5.21 -3.55 19.18
N GLY A 102 4.05 -3.04 19.61
CA GLY A 102 3.92 -2.23 20.83
C GLY A 102 4.64 -0.88 20.76
N ILE A 103 4.93 -0.40 19.55
CA ILE A 103 5.58 0.91 19.32
C ILE A 103 4.62 2.05 19.62
N VAL A 104 3.35 1.85 19.31
CA VAL A 104 2.26 2.79 19.54
C VAL A 104 1.05 2.10 20.13
N THR A 105 0.13 2.90 20.66
CA THR A 105 -1.23 2.50 21.03
C THR A 105 -2.22 3.29 20.19
N PRO A 106 -3.51 2.93 20.14
CA PRO A 106 -4.54 3.73 19.47
C PRO A 106 -4.60 5.19 19.95
N ALA A 107 -4.26 5.43 21.23
CA ALA A 107 -4.26 6.76 21.85
C ALA A 107 -2.95 7.54 21.64
N THR A 108 -1.92 6.94 21.03
CA THR A 108 -0.63 7.61 20.81
C THR A 108 -0.80 8.85 19.93
N LYS A 109 -0.45 10.00 20.46
CA LYS A 109 -0.56 11.29 19.78
C LYS A 109 0.81 11.79 19.34
N VAL A 110 0.89 12.28 18.10
CA VAL A 110 2.11 12.86 17.54
C VAL A 110 1.83 14.26 17.02
N VAL A 111 2.63 15.23 17.46
CA VAL A 111 2.52 16.62 16.97
C VAL A 111 3.03 16.71 15.54
N CYS A 112 2.17 17.21 14.64
CA CYS A 112 2.48 17.56 13.26
C CYS A 112 2.47 19.10 13.10
N LYS A 113 3.55 19.63 12.54
CA LYS A 113 3.70 21.06 12.21
C LYS A 113 3.57 21.32 10.70
N GLY A 114 2.74 20.52 9.99
CA GLY A 114 2.53 20.63 8.55
C GLY A 114 3.62 19.94 7.70
N SER A 115 4.70 19.45 8.31
CA SER A 115 5.73 18.66 7.64
C SER A 115 6.58 17.91 8.67
N TYR A 116 7.16 16.81 8.22
CA TYR A 116 8.28 16.15 8.86
C TYR A 116 9.58 16.66 8.25
N ARG A 117 10.62 16.89 9.06
CA ARG A 117 11.97 17.25 8.62
C ARG A 117 13.00 16.44 9.38
N ASP A 118 13.99 15.95 8.65
CA ASP A 118 15.17 15.28 9.19
C ASP A 118 16.35 15.51 8.23
N GLY A 119 17.33 16.28 8.67
CA GLY A 119 18.39 16.75 7.81
C GLY A 119 17.85 17.41 6.54
N ASN A 120 18.23 16.89 5.39
CA ASN A 120 17.79 17.38 4.06
C ASN A 120 16.44 16.81 3.62
N ILE A 121 15.88 15.86 4.38
CA ILE A 121 14.60 15.25 4.04
C ILE A 121 13.46 16.13 4.56
N LYS A 122 12.55 16.50 3.67
CA LYS A 122 11.31 17.19 4.02
C LYS A 122 10.12 16.48 3.39
N VAL A 123 9.19 16.01 4.23
CA VAL A 123 7.93 15.41 3.78
C VAL A 123 6.77 16.26 4.27
N GLY A 124 6.01 16.83 3.34
CA GLY A 124 4.84 17.65 3.65
C GLY A 124 3.68 16.83 4.20
N CYS A 125 2.83 17.47 4.99
CA CYS A 125 1.52 16.97 5.41
C CYS A 125 0.41 17.87 4.90
N HIS A 126 -0.79 17.30 4.72
CA HIS A 126 -1.99 18.09 4.53
C HIS A 126 -2.26 18.93 5.80
N LYS A 127 -2.95 20.06 5.62
CA LYS A 127 -3.39 20.85 6.76
C LYS A 127 -4.46 20.07 7.53
N HIS A 128 -4.23 19.86 8.83
CA HIS A 128 -5.15 19.15 9.72
C HIS A 128 -4.95 19.58 11.16
N TYR A 129 -5.85 19.16 12.04
CA TYR A 129 -5.69 19.33 13.49
C TYR A 129 -4.48 18.53 13.99
N SER A 130 -3.87 18.97 15.09
CA SER A 130 -2.71 18.32 15.70
C SER A 130 -2.64 18.64 17.19
N PRO A 131 -2.29 17.66 18.06
CA PRO A 131 -1.83 16.31 17.75
C PRO A 131 -3.00 15.33 17.51
N GLU A 132 -2.85 14.45 16.52
CA GLU A 132 -3.83 13.41 16.21
C GLU A 132 -3.46 12.06 16.88
N PRO A 133 -4.45 11.28 17.38
CA PRO A 133 -4.28 9.88 17.70
C PRO A 133 -4.21 9.03 16.41
N LEU A 134 -3.98 7.73 16.53
CA LEU A 134 -3.82 6.84 15.37
C LEU A 134 -4.98 6.94 14.36
N GLU A 135 -6.23 6.89 14.85
CA GLU A 135 -7.41 6.99 13.98
C GLU A 135 -7.43 8.29 13.18
N GLY A 136 -7.24 9.44 13.86
CA GLY A 136 -7.17 10.74 13.21
C GLY A 136 -5.99 10.83 12.24
N ALA A 137 -4.83 10.29 12.60
CA ALA A 137 -3.65 10.27 11.73
C ALA A 137 -3.86 9.45 10.45
N LEU A 138 -4.61 8.34 10.52
CA LEU A 138 -5.05 7.56 9.35
C LEU A 138 -6.04 8.36 8.51
N ALA A 139 -7.08 8.92 9.13
CA ALA A 139 -8.14 9.66 8.44
C ALA A 139 -7.61 10.84 7.63
N VAL A 140 -6.65 11.59 8.20
CA VAL A 140 -6.01 12.74 7.53
C VAL A 140 -4.72 12.38 6.80
N SER A 141 -4.35 11.10 6.78
CA SER A 141 -3.12 10.63 6.14
C SER A 141 -1.85 11.37 6.59
N CYS A 142 -1.67 11.60 7.89
CA CYS A 142 -0.58 12.39 8.46
C CYS A 142 0.80 11.74 8.27
N ASN A 143 1.60 12.24 7.35
CA ASN A 143 2.95 11.72 7.10
C ASN A 143 3.87 11.84 8.32
N THR A 144 3.77 12.95 9.07
CA THR A 144 4.59 13.17 10.27
C THR A 144 4.34 12.11 11.33
N TRP A 145 3.07 11.72 11.55
CA TRP A 145 2.71 10.70 12.53
C TRP A 145 3.37 9.35 12.18
N PHE A 146 3.21 8.92 10.93
CA PHE A 146 3.73 7.63 10.46
C PHE A 146 5.26 7.59 10.41
N LEU A 147 5.91 8.67 9.94
CA LEU A 147 7.37 8.74 9.88
C LEU A 147 8.00 8.73 11.29
N LYS A 148 7.43 9.47 12.24
CA LYS A 148 7.95 9.46 13.62
C LYS A 148 7.75 8.10 14.31
N SER A 149 6.61 7.45 14.09
CA SER A 149 6.35 6.10 14.62
C SER A 149 7.32 5.07 14.02
N TYR A 150 7.56 5.15 12.73
CA TYR A 150 8.53 4.29 12.05
C TYR A 150 9.96 4.50 12.60
N LEU A 151 10.38 5.73 12.76
CA LEU A 151 11.70 6.04 13.34
C LEU A 151 11.81 5.61 14.81
N SER A 152 10.71 5.70 15.56
CA SER A 152 10.65 5.17 16.93
C SER A 152 10.83 3.64 16.94
N MET A 153 10.26 2.94 15.97
CA MET A 153 10.47 1.50 15.79
C MET A 153 11.93 1.20 15.48
N LEU A 154 12.51 1.85 14.48
CA LEU A 154 13.91 1.66 14.09
C LEU A 154 14.91 1.99 15.22
N GLY A 155 14.57 2.95 16.07
CA GLY A 155 15.38 3.37 17.21
C GLY A 155 15.19 2.53 18.48
N ASN A 156 14.31 1.52 18.46
CA ASN A 156 14.03 0.69 19.63
C ASN A 156 15.10 -0.41 19.83
N THR A 157 16.29 0.02 20.27
CA THR A 157 17.45 -0.86 20.52
C THR A 157 17.22 -1.87 21.65
N ARG A 158 16.17 -1.72 22.46
CA ARG A 158 15.79 -2.72 23.47
C ARG A 158 15.09 -3.93 22.85
N LYS A 159 14.41 -3.73 21.73
CA LYS A 159 13.66 -4.77 21.02
C LYS A 159 14.41 -5.33 19.82
N TYR A 160 15.15 -4.48 19.11
CA TYR A 160 15.88 -4.83 17.90
C TYR A 160 17.36 -4.52 18.08
N GLU A 161 18.21 -5.48 17.83
CA GLU A 161 19.67 -5.30 17.93
C GLU A 161 20.21 -4.31 16.87
N THR A 162 19.59 -4.33 15.69
CA THR A 162 19.94 -3.43 14.59
C THR A 162 18.68 -2.89 13.92
N LYS A 163 18.83 -1.81 13.14
CA LYS A 163 17.73 -1.23 12.36
C LYS A 163 17.22 -2.20 11.29
N GLU A 164 18.10 -3.00 10.72
CA GLU A 164 17.75 -4.04 9.73
C GLU A 164 16.83 -5.09 10.34
N LYS A 165 17.08 -5.51 11.60
CA LYS A 165 16.20 -6.45 12.33
C LYS A 165 14.83 -5.84 12.69
N ALA A 166 14.70 -4.53 12.67
CA ALA A 166 13.41 -3.88 12.91
C ALA A 166 12.50 -3.85 11.67
N VAL A 167 13.03 -4.15 10.48
CA VAL A 167 12.27 -4.11 9.20
C VAL A 167 12.14 -5.46 8.51
N ASN A 168 12.80 -6.50 9.04
CA ASN A 168 12.68 -7.89 8.63
C ASN A 168 11.84 -8.69 9.64
#